data_68b67dad9944a581353136fe660d2a64
#
_entry.id   68b67dad9944a581353136fe660d2a64
#
_cell.length_a   1.000
_cell.length_b   1.000
_cell.length_c   1.000
_cell.angle_alpha   90.00
_cell.angle_beta   90.00
_cell.angle_gamma   90.00
#
_symmetry.space_group_name_H-M   'P 1'
#
loop_
_entity.id
_entity.type
_entity.pdbx_description
1 polymer ?
#
loop_
_entity_poly.entity_id
_entity_poly.type
_entity_poly.pdbx_seq_one_letter_code
_entity_poly.pdbx_strand_id
1 'polypeptide(L)'
;MIKLCYDVTDYRRQIRDVINDGDKVIELGCHTGNTSKVILENDVDLIAIDNSPEAGKEMEKLNLTFINADVRLHETLSQVFKLIQRCDVLAIDLGGGYHPDTVFKVFYIWSSTFKPKHTIIRNRGLVEFYNSVSEVSGDYESEDGFLDSYKDSGIPPQIKEFDLWTPMPKK
;
A
#
# COMPACT_ATOMS: atom_id res chain seq x y z
N MET A 1 4.85 -10.52 5.90
CA MET A 1 3.58 -10.66 6.67
C MET A 1 2.56 -9.62 6.19
N ILE A 2 1.29 -10.01 6.01
CA ILE A 2 0.18 -9.11 5.64
C ILE A 2 -0.70 -8.90 6.88
N LYS A 3 -1.05 -7.65 7.19
CA LYS A 3 -1.94 -7.30 8.31
C LYS A 3 -3.12 -6.47 7.82
N LEU A 4 -4.33 -6.89 8.17
CA LEU A 4 -5.57 -6.15 7.92
C LEU A 4 -6.02 -5.43 9.19
N CYS A 5 -6.34 -4.14 9.06
CA CYS A 5 -6.78 -3.28 10.15
C CYS A 5 -8.17 -2.69 9.83
N TYR A 6 -9.06 -2.71 10.80
CA TYR A 6 -10.41 -2.15 10.67
C TYR A 6 -10.41 -0.64 10.81
N ASP A 7 -9.66 -0.12 11.76
CA ASP A 7 -9.61 1.31 12.06
C ASP A 7 -8.19 1.90 11.96
N VAL A 8 -8.12 3.22 12.00
CA VAL A 8 -6.87 3.96 11.83
C VAL A 8 -5.94 3.84 13.03
N THR A 9 -6.45 3.58 14.22
CA THR A 9 -5.65 3.44 15.44
C THR A 9 -4.86 2.15 15.39
N ASP A 10 -5.54 1.05 15.06
CA ASP A 10 -4.90 -0.24 14.84
C ASP A 10 -3.89 -0.18 13.68
N TYR A 11 -4.27 0.45 12.58
CA TYR A 11 -3.40 0.63 11.42
C TYR A 11 -2.07 1.31 11.80
N ARG A 12 -2.11 2.44 12.51
CA ARG A 12 -0.91 3.15 12.95
C ARG A 12 -0.11 2.37 13.99
N ARG A 13 -0.79 1.62 14.86
CA ARG A 13 -0.11 0.73 15.81
C ARG A 13 0.68 -0.35 15.07
N GLN A 14 0.05 -1.05 14.11
CA GLN A 14 0.71 -2.09 13.33
C GLN A 14 1.88 -1.55 12.50
N ILE A 15 1.79 -0.31 12.02
CA ILE A 15 2.91 0.36 11.34
C ILE A 15 4.09 0.54 12.30
N ARG A 16 3.87 1.09 13.50
CA ARG A 16 4.92 1.24 14.52
C ARG A 16 5.60 -0.08 14.90
N ASP A 17 4.81 -1.15 14.96
CA ASP A 17 5.29 -2.47 15.40
C ASP A 17 6.24 -3.13 14.37
N VAL A 18 6.24 -2.69 13.10
CA VAL A 18 6.99 -3.37 12.02
C VAL A 18 8.10 -2.50 11.42
N ILE A 19 8.01 -1.17 11.54
CA ILE A 19 9.00 -0.24 10.96
C ILE A 19 10.26 -0.19 11.83
N ASN A 20 11.42 -0.22 11.16
CA ASN A 20 12.73 -0.06 11.77
C ASN A 20 13.51 1.07 11.07
N ASP A 21 14.51 1.62 11.76
CA ASP A 21 15.42 2.60 11.16
C ASP A 21 16.12 1.99 9.92
N GLY A 22 16.19 2.76 8.87
CA GLY A 22 16.76 2.37 7.59
C GLY A 22 15.80 1.67 6.64
N ASP A 23 14.54 1.40 7.05
CA ASP A 23 13.55 0.79 6.17
C ASP A 23 13.16 1.71 5.01
N LYS A 24 12.87 1.10 3.87
CA LYS A 24 12.22 1.74 2.72
C LYS A 24 10.72 1.51 2.80
N VAL A 25 9.97 2.60 2.93
CA VAL A 25 8.53 2.56 3.13
C VAL A 25 7.78 3.21 1.97
N ILE A 26 6.75 2.56 1.49
CA ILE A 26 5.77 3.13 0.55
C ILE A 26 4.44 3.29 1.29
N GLU A 27 3.89 4.51 1.29
CA GLU A 27 2.57 4.82 1.85
C GLU A 27 1.60 5.21 0.72
N LEU A 28 0.54 4.43 0.56
CA LEU A 28 -0.53 4.67 -0.40
C LEU A 28 -1.76 5.24 0.31
N GLY A 29 -2.11 6.49 0.01
CA GLY A 29 -3.20 7.22 0.67
C GLY A 29 -2.74 7.97 1.93
N CYS A 30 -1.76 8.86 1.79
CA CYS A 30 -1.20 9.61 2.93
C CYS A 30 -2.06 10.79 3.40
N HIS A 31 -2.96 11.31 2.55
CA HIS A 31 -3.84 12.46 2.79
C HIS A 31 -3.06 13.64 3.43
N THR A 32 -3.40 14.08 4.64
CA THR A 32 -2.74 15.18 5.36
C THR A 32 -1.50 14.76 6.16
N GLY A 33 -0.95 13.57 5.90
CA GLY A 33 0.31 13.11 6.48
C GLY A 33 0.25 12.66 7.95
N ASN A 34 -0.94 12.39 8.48
CA ASN A 34 -1.05 11.96 9.88
C ASN A 34 -0.42 10.59 10.13
N THR A 35 -0.50 9.68 9.17
CA THR A 35 0.19 8.39 9.25
C THR A 35 1.65 8.53 8.81
N SER A 36 1.94 9.37 7.82
CA SER A 36 3.32 9.68 7.42
C SER A 36 4.16 10.17 8.61
N LYS A 37 3.59 11.01 9.50
CA LYS A 37 4.27 11.46 10.73
C LYS A 37 4.58 10.30 11.69
N VAL A 38 3.70 9.30 11.75
CA VAL A 38 3.94 8.09 12.55
C VAL A 38 5.08 7.26 11.96
N ILE A 39 5.12 7.13 10.63
CA ILE A 39 6.20 6.44 9.93
C ILE A 39 7.55 7.14 10.18
N LEU A 40 7.57 8.48 10.10
CA LEU A 40 8.73 9.32 10.31
C LEU A 40 9.15 9.49 11.80
N GLU A 41 8.52 8.79 12.74
CA GLU A 41 9.05 8.61 14.10
C GLU A 41 10.35 7.80 14.08
N ASN A 42 10.61 7.07 12.98
CA ASN A 42 11.85 6.34 12.70
C ASN A 42 12.63 7.02 11.56
N ASP A 43 13.91 6.74 11.44
CA ASP A 43 14.77 7.19 10.34
C ASP A 43 14.56 6.27 9.12
N VAL A 44 13.62 6.61 8.25
CA VAL A 44 13.19 5.81 7.10
C VAL A 44 13.24 6.58 5.79
N ASP A 45 13.38 5.86 4.68
CA ASP A 45 13.19 6.38 3.32
C ASP A 45 11.72 6.22 2.92
N LEU A 46 10.92 7.29 3.10
CA LEU A 46 9.48 7.26 2.86
C LEU A 46 9.10 7.87 1.51
N ILE A 47 8.38 7.08 0.70
CA ILE A 47 7.65 7.57 -0.48
C ILE A 47 6.16 7.53 -0.16
N ALA A 48 5.52 8.69 -0.13
CA ALA A 48 4.10 8.83 0.15
C ALA A 48 3.33 9.31 -1.09
N ILE A 49 2.21 8.66 -1.38
CA ILE A 49 1.42 8.91 -2.60
C ILE A 49 -0.03 9.22 -2.22
N ASP A 50 -0.56 10.31 -2.76
CA ASP A 50 -1.98 10.68 -2.63
C ASP A 50 -2.39 11.58 -3.79
N ASN A 51 -3.65 11.49 -4.22
CA ASN A 51 -4.19 12.35 -5.27
C ASN A 51 -5.13 13.44 -4.75
N SER A 52 -5.30 13.56 -3.44
CA SER A 52 -6.15 14.62 -2.87
C SER A 52 -5.47 15.99 -2.98
N PRO A 53 -6.24 17.05 -3.28
CA PRO A 53 -5.68 18.40 -3.41
C PRO A 53 -5.05 18.95 -2.13
N GLU A 54 -5.52 18.45 -0.98
CA GLU A 54 -5.07 18.89 0.35
C GLU A 54 -3.72 18.31 0.74
N ALA A 55 -3.35 17.14 0.19
CA ALA A 55 -2.15 16.39 0.58
C ALA A 55 -0.87 17.21 0.33
N GLY A 56 -0.73 17.82 -0.85
CA GLY A 56 0.51 18.46 -1.28
C GLY A 56 1.10 19.44 -0.27
N LYS A 57 0.30 20.39 0.21
CA LYS A 57 0.75 21.44 1.14
C LYS A 57 1.25 20.93 2.50
N GLU A 58 0.66 19.86 2.99
CA GLU A 58 1.06 19.27 4.28
C GLU A 58 2.29 18.38 4.12
N MET A 59 2.38 17.68 3.01
CA MET A 59 3.50 16.77 2.73
C MET A 59 4.81 17.49 2.46
N GLU A 60 4.78 18.71 1.87
CA GLU A 60 5.96 19.57 1.66
C GLU A 60 6.70 19.94 2.96
N LYS A 61 6.02 19.85 4.11
CA LYS A 61 6.59 20.15 5.43
C LYS A 61 7.33 18.97 6.06
N LEU A 62 7.21 17.79 5.45
CA LEU A 62 7.76 16.54 5.98
C LEU A 62 9.00 16.11 5.20
N ASN A 63 9.94 15.47 5.87
CA ASN A 63 11.15 14.94 5.25
C ASN A 63 10.83 13.57 4.55
N LEU A 64 10.23 13.63 3.38
CA LEU A 64 9.86 12.45 2.58
C LEU A 64 9.78 12.78 1.09
N THR A 65 9.68 11.77 0.25
CA THR A 65 9.34 11.94 -1.17
C THR A 65 7.83 11.87 -1.33
N PHE A 66 7.19 12.99 -1.69
CA PHE A 66 5.76 13.03 -1.98
C PHE A 66 5.49 12.98 -3.48
N ILE A 67 4.52 12.15 -3.88
CA ILE A 67 4.04 12.03 -5.26
C ILE A 67 2.53 12.31 -5.27
N ASN A 68 2.14 13.45 -5.85
CA ASN A 68 0.72 13.77 -6.05
C ASN A 68 0.20 13.02 -7.28
N ALA A 69 -0.34 11.82 -7.07
CA ALA A 69 -0.81 10.95 -8.14
C ALA A 69 -1.83 9.92 -7.66
N ASP A 70 -2.56 9.34 -8.58
CA ASP A 70 -3.49 8.25 -8.31
C ASP A 70 -2.74 6.91 -8.29
N VAL A 71 -2.77 6.22 -7.16
CA VAL A 71 -2.11 4.92 -6.95
C VAL A 71 -2.67 3.78 -7.82
N ARG A 72 -3.83 4.01 -8.45
CA ARG A 72 -4.48 3.06 -9.37
C ARG A 72 -3.94 3.14 -10.79
N LEU A 73 -3.09 4.11 -11.10
CA LEU A 73 -2.54 4.31 -12.44
C LEU A 73 -1.20 3.62 -12.60
N HIS A 74 -1.03 2.98 -13.74
CA HIS A 74 0.24 2.37 -14.16
C HIS A 74 1.41 3.38 -14.14
N GLU A 75 1.15 4.62 -14.56
CA GLU A 75 2.16 5.68 -14.59
C GLU A 75 2.71 5.96 -13.19
N THR A 76 1.84 5.99 -12.17
CA THR A 76 2.23 6.19 -10.77
C THR A 76 3.11 5.06 -10.27
N LEU A 77 2.69 3.80 -10.50
CA LEU A 77 3.47 2.63 -10.14
C LEU A 77 4.85 2.66 -10.81
N SER A 78 4.90 2.95 -12.11
CA SER A 78 6.13 3.03 -12.88
C SER A 78 7.05 4.16 -12.42
N GLN A 79 6.49 5.30 -11.99
CA GLN A 79 7.25 6.40 -11.42
C GLN A 79 7.94 5.98 -10.12
N VAL A 80 7.21 5.35 -9.20
CA VAL A 80 7.76 4.86 -7.94
C VAL A 80 8.80 3.76 -8.18
N PHE A 81 8.55 2.85 -9.13
CA PHE A 81 9.49 1.78 -9.46
C PHE A 81 10.84 2.27 -9.99
N LYS A 82 10.87 3.45 -10.63
CA LYS A 82 12.14 4.10 -11.03
C LYS A 82 12.92 4.67 -9.85
N LEU A 83 12.24 5.02 -8.75
CA LEU A 83 12.88 5.54 -7.54
C LEU A 83 13.39 4.40 -6.66
N ILE A 84 12.55 3.39 -6.44
CA ILE A 84 12.89 2.19 -5.67
C ILE A 84 12.32 0.96 -6.36
N GLN A 85 13.02 -0.16 -6.30
CA GLN A 85 12.58 -1.44 -6.88
C GLN A 85 12.05 -2.42 -5.85
N ARG A 86 12.28 -2.16 -4.56
CA ARG A 86 11.81 -2.94 -3.43
C ARG A 86 11.57 -2.03 -2.24
N CYS A 87 10.59 -2.37 -1.40
CA CYS A 87 10.40 -1.73 -0.11
C CYS A 87 10.39 -2.78 1.02
N ASP A 88 10.57 -2.32 2.24
CA ASP A 88 10.47 -3.16 3.43
C ASP A 88 9.03 -3.17 3.95
N VAL A 89 8.38 -2.02 3.93
CA VAL A 89 6.99 -1.86 4.37
C VAL A 89 6.14 -1.18 3.30
N LEU A 90 4.99 -1.77 3.02
CA LEU A 90 3.93 -1.19 2.19
C LEU A 90 2.72 -0.88 3.06
N ALA A 91 2.40 0.39 3.22
CA ALA A 91 1.28 0.89 4.01
C ALA A 91 0.14 1.34 3.09
N ILE A 92 -1.09 0.83 3.26
CA ILE A 92 -2.23 1.09 2.37
C ILE A 92 -3.45 1.56 3.17
N ASP A 93 -3.88 2.82 2.94
CA ASP A 93 -5.10 3.40 3.51
C ASP A 93 -5.84 4.22 2.45
N LEU A 94 -6.59 3.55 1.58
CA LEU A 94 -7.32 4.19 0.49
C LEU A 94 -8.79 4.37 0.85
N GLY A 95 -9.34 5.55 0.56
CA GLY A 95 -10.78 5.83 0.67
C GLY A 95 -11.37 5.65 2.08
N GLY A 96 -10.56 5.84 3.13
CA GLY A 96 -11.02 5.80 4.52
C GLY A 96 -11.52 4.43 5.01
N GLY A 97 -11.10 3.34 4.36
CA GLY A 97 -11.46 1.97 4.71
C GLY A 97 -12.63 1.38 3.92
N TYR A 98 -13.08 2.07 2.88
CA TYR A 98 -14.10 1.59 1.94
C TYR A 98 -13.47 1.05 0.66
N HIS A 99 -14.28 0.58 -0.30
CA HIS A 99 -13.86 0.06 -1.60
C HIS A 99 -12.86 -1.12 -1.51
N PRO A 100 -13.27 -2.25 -0.89
CA PRO A 100 -12.39 -3.41 -0.70
C PRO A 100 -11.86 -4.00 -2.01
N ASP A 101 -12.64 -3.94 -3.09
CA ASP A 101 -12.29 -4.31 -4.44
C ASP A 101 -11.04 -3.54 -4.95
N THR A 102 -11.10 -2.22 -4.85
CA THR A 102 -9.99 -1.35 -5.25
C THR A 102 -8.76 -1.55 -4.36
N VAL A 103 -8.97 -1.62 -3.04
CA VAL A 103 -7.86 -1.78 -2.08
C VAL A 103 -7.17 -3.12 -2.29
N PHE A 104 -7.90 -4.21 -2.46
CA PHE A 104 -7.30 -5.52 -2.72
C PHE A 104 -6.51 -5.54 -4.02
N LYS A 105 -7.04 -4.93 -5.08
CA LYS A 105 -6.35 -4.84 -6.36
C LYS A 105 -5.06 -4.03 -6.28
N VAL A 106 -5.09 -2.86 -5.62
CA VAL A 106 -3.90 -2.03 -5.39
C VAL A 106 -2.88 -2.80 -4.55
N PHE A 107 -3.31 -3.42 -3.45
CA PHE A 107 -2.46 -4.30 -2.66
C PHE A 107 -1.77 -5.36 -3.52
N TYR A 108 -2.56 -6.07 -4.30
CA TYR A 108 -2.09 -7.13 -5.18
C TYR A 108 -0.94 -6.68 -6.07
N ILE A 109 -1.16 -5.61 -6.81
CA ILE A 109 -0.20 -5.11 -7.82
C ILE A 109 1.03 -4.48 -7.15
N TRP A 110 0.83 -3.63 -6.15
CA TRP A 110 1.93 -2.95 -5.47
C TRP A 110 2.80 -3.92 -4.67
N SER A 111 2.20 -4.83 -3.91
CA SER A 111 2.95 -5.79 -3.12
C SER A 111 3.74 -6.77 -3.99
N SER A 112 3.15 -7.28 -5.06
CA SER A 112 3.87 -8.15 -6.00
C SER A 112 4.96 -7.44 -6.79
N THR A 113 4.84 -6.12 -7.01
CA THR A 113 5.85 -5.31 -7.67
C THR A 113 7.04 -5.01 -6.76
N PHE A 114 6.77 -4.51 -5.54
CA PHE A 114 7.81 -4.02 -4.63
C PHE A 114 8.30 -5.04 -3.60
N LYS A 115 7.65 -6.21 -3.52
CA LYS A 115 8.04 -7.35 -2.67
C LYS A 115 8.34 -6.95 -1.21
N PRO A 116 7.40 -6.30 -0.52
CA PRO A 116 7.59 -5.87 0.87
C PRO A 116 7.73 -7.05 1.82
N LYS A 117 8.48 -6.87 2.91
CA LYS A 117 8.50 -7.80 4.05
C LYS A 117 7.17 -7.75 4.80
N HIS A 118 6.62 -6.53 4.94
CA HIS A 118 5.35 -6.29 5.63
C HIS A 118 4.42 -5.44 4.76
N THR A 119 3.15 -5.82 4.71
CA THR A 119 2.08 -4.99 4.15
C THR A 119 1.01 -4.76 5.22
N ILE A 120 0.71 -3.50 5.49
CA ILE A 120 -0.31 -3.10 6.44
C ILE A 120 -1.45 -2.44 5.67
N ILE A 121 -2.65 -2.97 5.79
CA ILE A 121 -3.81 -2.53 5.02
C ILE A 121 -4.91 -2.10 5.97
N ARG A 122 -5.40 -0.87 5.82
CA ARG A 122 -6.62 -0.44 6.48
C ARG A 122 -7.79 -0.55 5.51
N ASN A 123 -8.70 -1.50 5.76
CA ASN A 123 -9.94 -1.62 4.99
C ASN A 123 -10.99 -2.43 5.74
N ARG A 124 -12.14 -1.82 6.03
CA ARG A 124 -13.24 -2.45 6.78
C ARG A 124 -13.85 -3.62 6.03
N GLY A 125 -14.12 -3.44 4.74
CA GLY A 125 -14.75 -4.48 3.93
C GLY A 125 -13.88 -5.74 3.79
N LEU A 126 -12.56 -5.60 3.69
CA LEU A 126 -11.65 -6.75 3.67
C LEU A 126 -11.60 -7.47 5.02
N VAL A 127 -11.63 -6.72 6.14
CA VAL A 127 -11.71 -7.33 7.48
C VAL A 127 -13.04 -8.07 7.67
N GLU A 128 -14.16 -7.46 7.27
CA GLU A 128 -15.47 -8.09 7.32
C GLU A 128 -15.53 -9.34 6.44
N PHE A 129 -14.98 -9.27 5.23
CA PHE A 129 -14.88 -10.42 4.34
C PHE A 129 -14.07 -11.55 4.99
N TYR A 130 -12.86 -11.26 5.47
CA TYR A 130 -11.99 -12.25 6.12
C TYR A 130 -12.68 -12.97 7.28
N ASN A 131 -13.40 -12.22 8.14
CA ASN A 131 -14.11 -12.78 9.29
C ASN A 131 -15.40 -13.53 8.92
N SER A 132 -15.90 -13.35 7.70
CA SER A 132 -17.14 -13.97 7.24
C SER A 132 -16.93 -15.24 6.42
N VAL A 133 -15.71 -15.53 5.97
CA VAL A 133 -15.41 -16.73 5.20
C VAL A 133 -15.13 -17.92 6.12
N SER A 134 -15.58 -19.10 5.67
CA SER A 134 -15.19 -20.37 6.28
C SER A 134 -14.02 -20.93 5.50
N GLU A 135 -13.02 -21.42 6.19
CA GLU A 135 -11.88 -22.10 5.57
C GLU A 135 -12.36 -23.37 4.84
N VAL A 136 -11.90 -23.57 3.63
CA VAL A 136 -12.33 -24.68 2.77
C VAL A 136 -11.23 -25.71 2.58
N SER A 137 -9.96 -25.34 2.60
CA SER A 137 -8.85 -26.30 2.43
C SER A 137 -7.48 -25.65 2.68
N GLY A 138 -6.64 -26.33 3.45
CA GLY A 138 -5.19 -26.14 3.55
C GLY A 138 -4.71 -24.83 4.20
N ASP A 139 -3.46 -24.86 4.63
CA ASP A 139 -2.77 -23.70 5.17
C ASP A 139 -2.01 -23.00 4.02
N TYR A 140 -2.49 -21.84 3.61
CA TYR A 140 -1.88 -21.00 2.56
C TYR A 140 -1.50 -19.63 3.13
N GLU A 141 -0.63 -19.62 4.10
CA GLU A 141 -0.12 -18.38 4.67
C GLU A 141 1.15 -17.92 3.97
N SER A 142 1.23 -16.64 3.67
CA SER A 142 2.46 -16.01 3.20
C SER A 142 3.24 -15.44 4.38
N GLU A 143 4.52 -15.76 4.46
CA GLU A 143 5.43 -15.18 5.46
C GLU A 143 5.82 -13.73 5.09
N ASP A 144 5.75 -13.39 3.80
CA ASP A 144 6.06 -12.07 3.24
C ASP A 144 4.86 -11.13 3.25
N GLY A 145 5.09 -9.86 2.90
CA GLY A 145 4.06 -8.83 2.75
C GLY A 145 3.29 -8.91 1.41
N PHE A 146 3.41 -10.01 0.66
CA PHE A 146 2.73 -10.27 -0.61
C PHE A 146 2.29 -11.72 -0.70
N LEU A 147 1.35 -12.03 -1.61
CA LEU A 147 0.82 -13.39 -1.73
C LEU A 147 1.80 -14.31 -2.47
N ASP A 148 1.98 -15.53 -1.98
CA ASP A 148 2.89 -16.52 -2.57
C ASP A 148 2.53 -16.92 -4.00
N SER A 149 1.25 -16.89 -4.35
CA SER A 149 0.78 -17.14 -5.71
C SER A 149 1.37 -16.19 -6.77
N TYR A 150 2.08 -15.14 -6.34
CA TYR A 150 2.72 -14.15 -7.21
C TYR A 150 4.21 -14.33 -7.40
N LYS A 151 4.85 -15.30 -6.78
CA LYS A 151 6.29 -15.47 -6.90
C LYS A 151 6.78 -15.52 -8.35
N ASP A 152 5.96 -16.05 -9.24
CA ASP A 152 6.27 -16.20 -10.66
C ASP A 152 5.67 -15.10 -11.56
N SER A 153 4.89 -14.18 -11.00
CA SER A 153 4.25 -13.10 -11.76
C SER A 153 5.22 -11.95 -11.96
N GLY A 154 5.70 -11.76 -13.17
CA GLY A 154 6.56 -10.63 -13.52
C GLY A 154 5.81 -9.28 -13.47
N ILE A 155 6.55 -8.20 -13.23
CA ILE A 155 6.02 -6.82 -13.19
C ILE A 155 5.23 -6.45 -14.46
N PRO A 156 5.71 -6.73 -15.71
CA PRO A 156 5.03 -6.31 -16.92
C PRO A 156 3.60 -6.84 -17.08
N PRO A 157 3.28 -8.12 -16.80
CA PRO A 157 1.92 -8.60 -16.86
C PRO A 157 0.98 -7.92 -15.85
N GLN A 158 1.47 -7.67 -14.65
CA GLN A 158 0.70 -7.02 -13.59
C GLN A 158 0.36 -5.57 -13.92
N ILE A 159 1.32 -4.84 -14.48
CA ILE A 159 1.12 -3.47 -14.94
C ILE A 159 0.06 -3.43 -16.05
N LYS A 160 0.11 -4.35 -17.01
CA LYS A 160 -0.90 -4.44 -18.09
C LYS A 160 -2.29 -4.77 -17.55
N GLU A 161 -2.37 -5.68 -16.59
CA GLU A 161 -3.62 -6.00 -15.94
C GLU A 161 -4.19 -4.81 -15.19
N PHE A 162 -3.34 -4.04 -14.52
CA PHE A 162 -3.76 -2.82 -13.84
C PHE A 162 -4.37 -1.79 -14.77
N ASP A 163 -3.78 -1.57 -15.92
CA ASP A 163 -4.31 -0.66 -16.95
C ASP A 163 -5.68 -1.11 -17.48
N LEU A 164 -5.87 -2.43 -17.67
CA LEU A 164 -7.12 -2.98 -18.15
C LEU A 164 -8.28 -2.82 -17.17
N TRP A 165 -8.00 -2.89 -15.87
CA TRP A 165 -9.02 -2.88 -14.81
C TRP A 165 -9.31 -1.50 -14.24
N THR A 166 -8.40 -0.56 -14.41
CA THR A 166 -8.56 0.79 -13.89
C THR A 166 -8.83 1.72 -15.07
N PRO A 167 -10.08 2.14 -15.27
CA PRO A 167 -10.38 3.09 -16.36
C PRO A 167 -9.58 4.36 -16.16
N MET A 168 -8.89 4.77 -17.21
CA MET A 168 -8.20 6.08 -17.22
C MET A 168 -9.21 7.18 -16.89
N PRO A 169 -8.88 8.13 -16.02
CA PRO A 169 -9.73 9.29 -15.82
C PRO A 169 -9.99 9.95 -17.19
N LYS A 170 -11.24 10.17 -17.53
CA LYS A 170 -11.57 10.94 -18.72
C LYS A 170 -10.95 12.34 -18.56
N LYS A 171 -10.09 12.70 -19.50
CA LYS A 171 -9.51 14.05 -19.59
C LYS A 171 -10.60 15.09 -19.71
#